data_7d4d7b3173d16c2507b5b557f6d67743
#
_entry.id   7d4d7b3173d16c2507b5b557f6d67743
#
_cell.length_a   1.000
_cell.length_b   1.000
_cell.length_c   1.000
_cell.angle_alpha   90.00
_cell.angle_beta   90.00
_cell.angle_gamma   90.00
#
_symmetry.space_group_name_H-M   'P 1'
#
loop_
_entity.id
_entity.type
_entity.pdbx_description
1 polymer ?
#
loop_
_entity_poly.entity_id
_entity_poly.type
_entity_poly.pdbx_seq_one_letter_code
_entity_poly.pdbx_strand_id
1 'polypeptide(L)'
;YADCLRLAEWCQQRNIIFILDESFIDFSTEHPTFFCNDLLEQYSNLVVIKSISKSYGVPGLRLGILATSNAMLMANLRRAVSIWNINSFAEFFLQILGKYERPYQQAMNDFRAERERFVKELQAIEYLRVIPSEANYLLCEVLPPHTPRELAIQLLKQHNILIKDCTSKCHAPYIRIAVRDTNDNNQLIAALRTL
;
A
#
# COMPACT_ATOMS: atom_id res chain seq x y z
N TYR A 1 -10.74 10.73 -2.87
CA TYR A 1 -10.49 11.89 -2.00
C TYR A 1 -11.80 12.54 -1.56
N ALA A 2 -12.64 13.00 -2.50
CA ALA A 2 -13.93 13.63 -2.20
C ALA A 2 -14.85 12.77 -1.32
N ASP A 3 -14.86 11.47 -1.51
CA ASP A 3 -15.62 10.54 -0.68
C ASP A 3 -15.10 10.45 0.76
N CYS A 4 -13.77 10.52 0.94
CA CYS A 4 -13.18 10.57 2.28
C CYS A 4 -13.54 11.86 3.01
N LEU A 5 -13.57 13.01 2.33
CA LEU A 5 -14.03 14.27 2.91
C LEU A 5 -15.51 14.20 3.34
N ARG A 6 -16.37 13.66 2.47
CA ARG A 6 -17.79 13.44 2.81
C ARG A 6 -17.97 12.50 4.01
N LEU A 7 -17.16 11.46 4.08
CA LEU A 7 -17.17 10.55 5.24
C LEU A 7 -16.67 11.22 6.52
N ALA A 8 -15.61 12.02 6.44
CA ALA A 8 -15.09 12.77 7.59
C ALA A 8 -16.16 13.71 8.17
N GLU A 9 -16.83 14.47 7.30
CA GLU A 9 -17.94 15.37 7.68
C GLU A 9 -19.12 14.59 8.27
N TRP A 10 -19.55 13.52 7.59
CA TRP A 10 -20.66 12.68 8.05
C TRP A 10 -20.40 12.05 9.42
N CYS A 11 -19.17 11.59 9.65
CA CYS A 11 -18.73 11.08 10.95
C CYS A 11 -18.68 12.17 12.01
N GLN A 12 -18.21 13.39 11.66
CA GLN A 12 -18.12 14.53 12.57
C GLN A 12 -19.50 14.92 13.11
N GLN A 13 -20.50 15.01 12.23
CA GLN A 13 -21.89 15.32 12.61
C GLN A 13 -22.51 14.31 13.58
N ARG A 14 -21.91 13.09 13.68
CA ARG A 14 -22.39 11.99 14.52
C ARG A 14 -21.48 11.67 15.70
N ASN A 15 -20.47 12.50 15.96
CA ASN A 15 -19.44 12.26 16.97
C ASN A 15 -18.72 10.91 16.81
N ILE A 16 -18.50 10.47 15.56
CA ILE A 16 -17.78 9.24 15.24
C ILE A 16 -16.34 9.62 14.90
N ILE A 17 -15.36 8.94 15.49
CA ILE A 17 -13.95 9.07 15.10
C ILE A 17 -13.78 8.38 13.75
N PHE A 18 -13.25 9.11 12.77
CA PHE A 18 -12.93 8.59 11.44
C PHE A 18 -11.43 8.36 11.34
N ILE A 19 -11.02 7.09 11.21
CA ILE A 19 -9.60 6.71 11.05
C ILE A 19 -9.35 6.44 9.58
N LEU A 20 -8.43 7.21 8.98
CA LEU A 20 -8.00 7.06 7.59
C LEU A 20 -6.57 6.50 7.56
N ASP A 21 -6.39 5.32 6.94
CA ASP A 21 -5.09 4.71 6.76
C ASP A 21 -4.51 5.07 5.37
N GLU A 22 -3.48 5.91 5.36
CA GLU A 22 -2.76 6.35 4.17
C GLU A 22 -1.47 5.54 3.90
N SER A 23 -1.33 4.33 4.44
CA SER A 23 -0.09 3.55 4.32
C SER A 23 0.32 3.21 2.87
N PHE A 24 -0.58 3.37 1.91
CA PHE A 24 -0.32 3.13 0.48
C PHE A 24 -0.42 4.38 -0.40
N ILE A 25 -0.70 5.54 0.18
CA ILE A 25 -0.93 6.78 -0.60
C ILE A 25 0.25 7.17 -1.49
N ASP A 26 1.48 6.91 -1.06
CA ASP A 26 2.69 7.27 -1.82
C ASP A 26 2.78 6.54 -3.17
N PHE A 27 2.14 5.38 -3.29
CA PHE A 27 2.08 4.62 -4.54
C PHE A 27 1.03 5.12 -5.53
N SER A 28 0.07 5.95 -5.07
CA SER A 28 -1.00 6.47 -5.90
C SER A 28 -0.49 7.49 -6.92
N THR A 29 -1.20 7.59 -8.04
CA THR A 29 -0.97 8.63 -9.07
C THR A 29 -1.54 9.96 -8.66
N GLU A 30 -2.65 9.96 -7.91
CA GLU A 30 -3.25 11.15 -7.32
C GLU A 30 -2.91 11.21 -5.82
N HIS A 31 -2.25 12.28 -5.37
CA HIS A 31 -1.67 12.38 -4.04
C HIS A 31 -2.30 13.42 -3.11
N PRO A 32 -3.63 13.55 -3.02
CA PRO A 32 -4.15 14.37 -1.95
C PRO A 32 -3.99 13.61 -0.62
N THR A 33 -3.00 14.03 0.17
CA THR A 33 -2.84 13.51 1.53
C THR A 33 -3.75 14.26 2.50
N PHE A 34 -4.21 13.55 3.53
CA PHE A 34 -4.92 14.13 4.67
C PHE A 34 -3.97 14.54 5.81
N PHE A 35 -2.65 14.32 5.69
CA PHE A 35 -1.64 14.92 6.56
C PHE A 35 -1.48 16.41 6.23
N CYS A 36 -2.54 17.18 6.42
CA CYS A 36 -2.62 18.61 6.17
C CYS A 36 -3.26 19.30 7.38
N ASN A 37 -2.63 20.34 7.89
CA ASN A 37 -3.10 21.04 9.09
C ASN A 37 -4.52 21.57 8.92
N ASP A 38 -4.84 22.19 7.79
CA ASP A 38 -6.16 22.77 7.55
C ASP A 38 -7.27 21.69 7.61
N LEU A 39 -7.03 20.51 7.05
CA LEU A 39 -7.99 19.40 7.08
C LEU A 39 -8.12 18.82 8.50
N LEU A 40 -7.02 18.65 9.21
CA LEU A 40 -7.04 18.14 10.58
C LEU A 40 -7.74 19.11 11.54
N GLU A 41 -7.57 20.43 11.34
CA GLU A 41 -8.26 21.46 12.13
C GLU A 41 -9.75 21.50 11.78
N GLN A 42 -10.11 21.37 10.51
CA GLN A 42 -11.49 21.33 10.05
C GLN A 42 -12.26 20.11 10.58
N TYR A 43 -11.61 18.94 10.62
CA TYR A 43 -12.20 17.68 11.03
C TYR A 43 -11.56 17.15 12.32
N SER A 44 -12.01 17.66 13.48
CA SER A 44 -11.45 17.28 14.79
C SER A 44 -11.68 15.80 15.16
N ASN A 45 -12.58 15.11 14.46
CA ASN A 45 -12.83 13.68 14.56
C ASN A 45 -11.92 12.83 13.67
N LEU A 46 -11.12 13.45 12.77
CA LEU A 46 -10.23 12.76 11.84
C LEU A 46 -8.93 12.35 12.53
N VAL A 47 -8.56 11.09 12.33
CA VAL A 47 -7.26 10.52 12.69
C VAL A 47 -6.65 9.95 11.43
N VAL A 48 -5.53 10.48 10.98
CA VAL A 48 -4.79 9.95 9.84
C VAL A 48 -3.63 9.13 10.33
N ILE A 49 -3.52 7.91 9.84
CA ILE A 49 -2.40 7.01 10.16
C ILE A 49 -1.66 6.63 8.87
N LYS A 50 -0.35 6.44 8.98
CA LYS A 50 0.48 6.02 7.84
C LYS A 50 1.65 5.17 8.32
N SER A 51 1.79 3.97 7.76
CA SER A 51 3.00 3.18 7.89
C SER A 51 3.98 3.60 6.79
N ILE A 52 5.17 4.02 7.16
CA ILE A 52 6.21 4.36 6.19
C ILE A 52 7.03 3.14 5.74
N SER A 53 6.80 2.00 6.35
CA SER A 53 7.61 0.79 6.13
C SER A 53 7.52 0.22 4.71
N LYS A 54 6.45 0.52 3.97
CA LYS A 54 6.24 -0.02 2.62
C LYS A 54 6.83 0.89 1.55
N SER A 55 6.44 2.16 1.55
CA SER A 55 6.87 3.12 0.53
C SER A 55 8.36 3.46 0.63
N TYR A 56 8.91 3.48 1.85
CA TYR A 56 10.35 3.72 2.05
C TYR A 56 11.19 2.43 2.09
N GLY A 57 10.59 1.25 1.89
CA GLY A 57 11.31 -0.02 1.86
C GLY A 57 11.99 -0.42 3.18
N VAL A 58 11.51 0.08 4.32
CA VAL A 58 12.12 -0.10 5.65
C VAL A 58 11.21 -0.83 6.65
N PRO A 59 10.70 -2.03 6.32
CA PRO A 59 9.71 -2.72 7.16
C PRO A 59 10.27 -3.12 8.53
N GLY A 60 11.58 -3.32 8.64
CA GLY A 60 12.26 -3.69 9.88
C GLY A 60 12.33 -2.57 10.92
N LEU A 61 12.23 -1.30 10.51
CA LEU A 61 12.30 -0.16 11.42
C LEU A 61 11.03 0.04 12.26
N ARG A 62 9.89 -0.52 11.85
CA ARG A 62 8.61 -0.46 12.56
C ARG A 62 8.11 0.97 12.81
N LEU A 63 8.24 1.84 11.80
CA LEU A 63 7.82 3.24 11.87
C LEU A 63 6.41 3.44 11.30
N GLY A 64 5.67 4.33 11.95
CA GLY A 64 4.38 4.84 11.50
C GLY A 64 4.16 6.25 12.02
N ILE A 65 3.23 6.95 11.39
CA ILE A 65 2.85 8.31 11.75
C ILE A 65 1.36 8.30 12.08
N LEU A 66 0.97 9.09 13.08
CA LEU A 66 -0.41 9.39 13.40
C LEU A 66 -0.56 10.90 13.55
N ALA A 67 -1.59 11.47 12.94
CA ALA A 67 -1.93 12.87 13.06
C ALA A 67 -3.42 13.06 13.35
N THR A 68 -3.73 13.99 14.23
CA THR A 68 -5.09 14.45 14.56
C THR A 68 -5.01 15.79 15.25
N SER A 69 -6.01 16.66 15.07
CA SER A 69 -6.17 17.89 15.87
C SER A 69 -6.87 17.67 17.21
N ASN A 70 -7.39 16.46 17.46
CA ASN A 70 -8.06 16.14 18.73
C ASN A 70 -7.05 16.07 19.89
N ALA A 71 -6.93 17.18 20.65
CA ALA A 71 -5.97 17.31 21.73
C ALA A 71 -6.18 16.27 22.85
N MET A 72 -7.43 15.92 23.16
CA MET A 72 -7.75 14.93 24.20
C MET A 72 -7.30 13.54 23.77
N LEU A 73 -7.62 13.15 22.54
CA LEU A 73 -7.18 11.88 21.96
C LEU A 73 -5.65 11.81 21.90
N MET A 74 -4.99 12.88 21.44
CA MET A 74 -3.53 12.95 21.39
C MET A 74 -2.88 12.82 22.78
N ALA A 75 -3.45 13.46 23.80
CA ALA A 75 -2.97 13.33 25.18
C ALA A 75 -3.10 11.89 25.71
N ASN A 76 -4.18 11.20 25.41
CA ASN A 76 -4.40 9.80 25.78
C ASN A 76 -3.44 8.86 25.04
N LEU A 77 -3.23 9.07 23.75
CA LEU A 77 -2.29 8.31 22.96
C LEU A 77 -0.86 8.45 23.49
N ARG A 78 -0.42 9.68 23.81
CA ARG A 78 0.92 9.92 24.40
C ARG A 78 1.14 9.19 25.72
N ARG A 79 0.10 9.00 26.54
CA ARG A 79 0.18 8.22 27.78
C ARG A 79 0.22 6.71 27.54
N ALA A 80 -0.40 6.23 26.44
CA ALA A 80 -0.46 4.82 26.10
C ALA A 80 0.81 4.33 25.38
N VAL A 81 1.57 5.23 24.76
CA VAL A 81 2.80 4.91 24.06
C VAL A 81 3.90 4.57 25.07
N SER A 82 4.68 3.52 24.78
CA SER A 82 5.81 3.12 25.62
C SER A 82 6.93 4.18 25.63
N ILE A 83 7.73 4.21 26.72
CA ILE A 83 8.84 5.18 26.90
C ILE A 83 9.81 5.08 25.71
N TRP A 84 10.13 3.89 25.25
CA TRP A 84 10.97 3.64 24.06
C TRP A 84 10.10 3.26 22.86
N ASN A 85 9.30 4.23 22.43
CA ASN A 85 8.36 4.04 21.31
C ASN A 85 9.06 3.75 19.97
N ILE A 86 10.21 4.36 19.75
CA ILE A 86 11.00 4.26 18.51
C ILE A 86 12.36 3.66 18.86
N ASN A 87 12.80 2.66 18.09
CA ASN A 87 14.13 2.10 18.26
C ASN A 87 15.22 3.03 17.64
N SER A 88 16.46 2.89 18.09
CA SER A 88 17.57 3.78 17.69
C SER A 88 17.85 3.79 16.19
N PHE A 89 17.65 2.67 15.49
CA PHE A 89 17.82 2.64 14.02
C PHE A 89 16.72 3.44 13.32
N ALA A 90 15.49 3.36 13.83
CA ALA A 90 14.37 4.12 13.31
C ALA A 90 14.56 5.62 13.56
N GLU A 91 15.06 6.01 14.73
CA GLU A 91 15.39 7.41 15.05
C GLU A 91 16.48 7.94 14.12
N PHE A 92 17.56 7.21 13.94
CA PHE A 92 18.63 7.58 12.99
C PHE A 92 18.11 7.72 11.56
N PHE A 93 17.26 6.78 11.11
CA PHE A 93 16.64 6.86 9.79
C PHE A 93 15.84 8.15 9.62
N LEU A 94 15.02 8.55 10.61
CA LEU A 94 14.25 9.79 10.55
C LEU A 94 15.16 11.03 10.45
N GLN A 95 16.30 11.05 11.14
CA GLN A 95 17.25 12.15 11.09
C GLN A 95 17.87 12.35 9.69
N ILE A 96 18.08 11.27 8.95
CA ILE A 96 18.69 11.32 7.63
C ILE A 96 17.69 11.36 6.47
N LEU A 97 16.42 11.09 6.73
CA LEU A 97 15.38 10.91 5.70
C LEU A 97 15.31 12.08 4.71
N GLY A 98 15.38 13.32 5.21
CA GLY A 98 15.31 14.52 4.38
C GLY A 98 16.42 14.63 3.33
N LYS A 99 17.56 13.94 3.52
CA LYS A 99 18.67 13.93 2.53
C LYS A 99 18.32 13.10 1.29
N TYR A 100 17.35 12.20 1.41
CA TYR A 100 16.97 11.24 0.37
C TYR A 100 15.62 11.56 -0.29
N GLU A 101 15.07 12.75 -0.05
CA GLU A 101 13.77 13.15 -0.60
C GLU A 101 13.74 13.06 -2.13
N ARG A 102 14.73 13.63 -2.84
CA ARG A 102 14.78 13.58 -4.31
C ARG A 102 14.91 12.16 -4.87
N PRO A 103 15.87 11.32 -4.40
CA PRO A 103 15.91 9.91 -4.80
C PRO A 103 14.62 9.15 -4.52
N TYR A 104 13.97 9.43 -3.40
CA TYR A 104 12.68 8.81 -3.05
C TYR A 104 11.59 9.17 -4.06
N GLN A 105 11.44 10.46 -4.39
CA GLN A 105 10.44 10.91 -5.37
C GLN A 105 10.69 10.29 -6.75
N GLN A 106 11.96 10.21 -7.18
CA GLN A 106 12.32 9.56 -8.43
C GLN A 106 11.94 8.06 -8.41
N ALA A 107 12.28 7.35 -7.33
CA ALA A 107 11.93 5.93 -7.19
C ALA A 107 10.41 5.70 -7.21
N MET A 108 9.61 6.60 -6.62
CA MET A 108 8.14 6.52 -6.68
C MET A 108 7.60 6.75 -8.09
N ASN A 109 8.19 7.67 -8.86
CA ASN A 109 7.81 7.90 -10.25
C ASN A 109 8.15 6.68 -11.12
N ASP A 110 9.34 6.14 -10.97
CA ASP A 110 9.79 4.93 -11.70
C ASP A 110 8.90 3.73 -11.36
N PHE A 111 8.55 3.58 -10.08
CA PHE A 111 7.64 2.54 -9.61
C PHE A 111 6.25 2.64 -10.25
N ARG A 112 5.67 3.86 -10.32
CA ARG A 112 4.34 4.05 -10.93
C ARG A 112 4.36 3.72 -12.42
N ALA A 113 5.40 4.18 -13.13
CA ALA A 113 5.58 3.86 -14.55
C ALA A 113 5.72 2.35 -14.78
N GLU A 114 6.50 1.65 -13.95
CA GLU A 114 6.64 0.21 -14.01
C GLU A 114 5.33 -0.51 -13.69
N ARG A 115 4.57 -0.07 -12.69
CA ARG A 115 3.26 -0.64 -12.38
C ARG A 115 2.31 -0.54 -13.58
N GLU A 116 2.25 0.63 -14.22
CA GLU A 116 1.40 0.82 -15.41
C GLU A 116 1.81 -0.09 -16.57
N ARG A 117 3.11 -0.21 -16.83
CA ARG A 117 3.64 -1.14 -17.83
C ARG A 117 3.25 -2.57 -17.48
N PHE A 118 3.49 -2.98 -16.25
CA PHE A 118 3.23 -4.34 -15.78
C PHE A 118 1.75 -4.72 -15.84
N VAL A 119 0.86 -3.79 -15.51
CA VAL A 119 -0.60 -3.98 -15.66
C VAL A 119 -0.97 -4.28 -17.11
N LYS A 120 -0.44 -3.52 -18.09
CA LYS A 120 -0.71 -3.74 -19.52
C LYS A 120 -0.26 -5.13 -19.97
N GLU A 121 0.92 -5.57 -19.51
CA GLU A 121 1.44 -6.89 -19.85
C GLU A 121 0.60 -8.04 -19.24
N LEU A 122 0.13 -7.86 -17.99
CA LEU A 122 -0.74 -8.85 -17.35
C LEU A 122 -2.14 -8.88 -17.98
N GLN A 123 -2.67 -7.75 -18.44
CA GLN A 123 -3.95 -7.69 -19.15
C GLN A 123 -3.94 -8.41 -20.51
N ALA A 124 -2.75 -8.63 -21.08
CA ALA A 124 -2.59 -9.40 -22.31
C ALA A 124 -2.59 -10.94 -22.07
N ILE A 125 -2.70 -11.39 -20.83
CA ILE A 125 -2.79 -12.80 -20.46
C ILE A 125 -4.28 -13.18 -20.35
N GLU A 126 -4.77 -14.02 -21.27
CA GLU A 126 -6.20 -14.30 -21.46
C GLU A 126 -6.91 -14.84 -20.21
N TYR A 127 -6.21 -15.60 -19.37
CA TYR A 127 -6.78 -16.20 -18.16
C TYR A 127 -6.64 -15.32 -16.90
N LEU A 128 -6.19 -14.05 -17.05
CA LEU A 128 -6.09 -13.10 -15.95
C LEU A 128 -6.97 -11.87 -16.20
N ARG A 129 -7.81 -11.55 -15.21
CA ARG A 129 -8.51 -10.27 -15.16
C ARG A 129 -7.88 -9.39 -14.07
N VAL A 130 -7.09 -8.41 -14.48
CA VAL A 130 -6.42 -7.48 -13.56
C VAL A 130 -7.41 -6.48 -12.98
N ILE A 131 -7.47 -6.39 -11.66
CA ILE A 131 -8.27 -5.39 -10.94
C ILE A 131 -7.43 -4.10 -10.81
N PRO A 132 -8.00 -2.91 -11.10
CA PRO A 132 -7.30 -1.64 -10.92
C PRO A 132 -6.71 -1.49 -9.53
N SER A 133 -5.47 -1.03 -9.43
CA SER A 133 -4.75 -0.90 -8.16
C SER A 133 -3.85 0.34 -8.15
N GLU A 134 -3.90 1.07 -7.04
CA GLU A 134 -2.99 2.17 -6.71
C GLU A 134 -1.93 1.74 -5.66
N ALA A 135 -1.92 0.48 -5.25
CA ALA A 135 -0.96 -0.06 -4.28
C ALA A 135 0.33 -0.57 -4.95
N ASN A 136 1.22 -1.14 -4.15
CA ASN A 136 2.44 -1.81 -4.61
C ASN A 136 2.21 -3.31 -4.93
N TYR A 137 0.97 -3.68 -5.18
CA TYR A 137 0.56 -5.01 -5.62
C TYR A 137 -0.67 -4.93 -6.50
N LEU A 138 -0.88 -5.97 -7.28
CA LEU A 138 -2.05 -6.14 -8.14
C LEU A 138 -2.87 -7.33 -7.65
N LEU A 139 -4.19 -7.19 -7.66
CA LEU A 139 -5.12 -8.28 -7.47
C LEU A 139 -5.60 -8.71 -8.85
N CYS A 140 -5.48 -10.01 -9.17
CA CYS A 140 -5.92 -10.56 -10.44
C CYS A 140 -6.89 -11.71 -10.18
N GLU A 141 -8.01 -11.71 -10.88
CA GLU A 141 -8.88 -12.88 -10.95
C GLU A 141 -8.30 -13.88 -11.95
N VAL A 142 -8.26 -15.13 -11.53
CA VAL A 142 -7.82 -16.25 -12.38
C VAL A 142 -9.04 -16.88 -13.03
N LEU A 143 -9.09 -16.87 -14.35
CA LEU A 143 -10.20 -17.41 -15.13
C LEU A 143 -9.95 -18.89 -15.49
N PRO A 144 -11.01 -19.69 -15.71
CA PRO A 144 -10.87 -21.04 -16.21
C PRO A 144 -10.06 -21.11 -17.53
N PRO A 145 -9.27 -22.18 -17.74
CA PRO A 145 -9.25 -23.43 -16.97
C PRO A 145 -8.35 -23.43 -15.74
N HIS A 146 -7.62 -22.34 -15.46
CA HIS A 146 -6.66 -22.26 -14.37
C HIS A 146 -7.32 -21.99 -13.02
N THR A 147 -6.66 -22.39 -11.94
CA THR A 147 -7.03 -22.02 -10.56
C THR A 147 -5.88 -21.26 -9.86
N PRO A 148 -6.18 -20.35 -8.91
CA PRO A 148 -5.15 -19.63 -8.15
C PRO A 148 -4.11 -20.53 -7.51
N ARG A 149 -4.56 -21.64 -6.94
CA ARG A 149 -3.70 -22.60 -6.25
C ARG A 149 -2.74 -23.33 -7.20
N GLU A 150 -3.27 -23.84 -8.32
CA GLU A 150 -2.44 -24.52 -9.31
C GLU A 150 -1.42 -23.58 -9.91
N LEU A 151 -1.84 -22.37 -10.28
CA LEU A 151 -0.97 -21.33 -10.82
C LEU A 151 0.15 -20.96 -9.86
N ALA A 152 -0.16 -20.77 -8.56
CA ALA A 152 0.84 -20.47 -7.54
C ALA A 152 1.85 -21.62 -7.35
N ILE A 153 1.37 -22.86 -7.40
CA ILE A 153 2.23 -24.06 -7.28
C ILE A 153 3.14 -24.22 -8.51
N GLN A 154 2.60 -24.03 -9.71
CA GLN A 154 3.35 -24.17 -10.97
C GLN A 154 4.44 -23.10 -11.05
N LEU A 155 4.12 -21.82 -10.80
CA LEU A 155 5.08 -20.73 -10.77
C LEU A 155 6.20 -20.99 -9.74
N LEU A 156 5.85 -21.46 -8.54
CA LEU A 156 6.86 -21.78 -7.52
C LEU A 156 7.78 -22.93 -7.95
N LYS A 157 7.20 -24.03 -8.43
CA LYS A 157 7.97 -25.25 -8.72
C LYS A 157 8.81 -25.14 -9.99
N GLN A 158 8.28 -24.47 -11.03
CA GLN A 158 8.92 -24.46 -12.36
C GLN A 158 9.80 -23.21 -12.57
N HIS A 159 9.45 -22.09 -11.92
CA HIS A 159 10.08 -20.80 -12.15
C HIS A 159 10.67 -20.14 -10.89
N ASN A 160 10.57 -20.77 -9.71
CA ASN A 160 10.97 -20.18 -8.41
C ASN A 160 10.26 -18.84 -8.10
N ILE A 161 9.05 -18.64 -8.61
CA ILE A 161 8.28 -17.41 -8.41
C ILE A 161 7.13 -17.68 -7.43
N LEU A 162 7.11 -16.95 -6.31
CA LEU A 162 6.06 -17.06 -5.31
C LEU A 162 5.04 -15.92 -5.48
N ILE A 163 3.80 -16.28 -5.79
CA ILE A 163 2.65 -15.39 -5.76
C ILE A 163 1.69 -15.78 -4.63
N LYS A 164 0.78 -14.89 -4.25
CA LYS A 164 -0.19 -15.17 -3.19
C LYS A 164 -1.51 -15.65 -3.76
N ASP A 165 -1.89 -16.88 -3.46
CA ASP A 165 -3.27 -17.36 -3.58
C ASP A 165 -4.14 -16.65 -2.51
N CYS A 166 -5.19 -15.95 -2.95
CA CYS A 166 -6.12 -15.20 -2.12
C CYS A 166 -7.49 -15.88 -1.99
N THR A 167 -7.68 -17.06 -2.54
CA THR A 167 -8.98 -17.75 -2.57
C THR A 167 -9.61 -17.87 -1.18
N SER A 168 -8.83 -18.26 -0.18
CA SER A 168 -9.34 -18.43 1.20
C SER A 168 -9.72 -17.09 1.88
N LYS A 169 -9.14 -15.97 1.47
CA LYS A 169 -9.42 -14.65 2.05
C LYS A 169 -10.53 -13.91 1.33
N CYS A 170 -10.56 -14.02 0.01
CA CYS A 170 -11.52 -13.28 -0.82
C CYS A 170 -12.76 -14.10 -1.16
N HIS A 171 -12.78 -15.42 -0.84
CA HIS A 171 -13.84 -16.36 -1.24
C HIS A 171 -14.12 -16.32 -2.76
N ALA A 172 -13.08 -16.02 -3.55
CA ALA A 172 -13.12 -15.89 -4.99
C ALA A 172 -11.74 -16.21 -5.61
N PRO A 173 -11.65 -16.56 -6.89
CA PRO A 173 -10.44 -17.08 -7.52
C PRO A 173 -9.39 -15.97 -7.79
N TYR A 174 -8.92 -15.31 -6.75
CA TYR A 174 -7.95 -14.24 -6.85
C TYR A 174 -6.54 -14.66 -6.49
N ILE A 175 -5.57 -14.09 -7.20
CA ILE A 175 -4.16 -14.05 -6.84
C ILE A 175 -3.73 -12.62 -6.56
N ARG A 176 -2.73 -12.44 -5.70
CA ARG A 176 -2.07 -11.15 -5.46
C ARG A 176 -0.63 -11.23 -5.92
N ILE A 177 -0.25 -10.29 -6.77
CA ILE A 177 1.07 -10.16 -7.38
C ILE A 177 1.70 -8.87 -6.86
N ALA A 178 2.92 -8.92 -6.31
CA ALA A 178 3.67 -7.73 -5.97
C ALA A 178 4.21 -7.06 -7.24
N VAL A 179 4.14 -5.73 -7.31
CA VAL A 179 4.88 -4.97 -8.32
C VAL A 179 6.32 -4.87 -7.83
N ARG A 180 7.27 -5.37 -8.62
CA ARG A 180 8.69 -5.38 -8.33
C ARG A 180 9.44 -4.56 -9.38
N ASP A 181 10.74 -4.74 -9.48
CA ASP A 181 11.51 -4.15 -10.57
C ASP A 181 11.16 -4.78 -11.94
N THR A 182 11.58 -4.12 -13.00
CA THR A 182 11.27 -4.52 -14.38
C THR A 182 11.76 -5.94 -14.71
N ASN A 183 12.90 -6.35 -14.15
CA ASN A 183 13.46 -7.69 -14.43
C ASN A 183 12.61 -8.79 -13.79
N ASP A 184 12.28 -8.66 -12.51
CA ASP A 184 11.43 -9.61 -11.78
C ASP A 184 10.03 -9.68 -12.41
N ASN A 185 9.44 -8.53 -12.76
CA ASN A 185 8.14 -8.47 -13.40
C ASN A 185 8.15 -9.16 -14.78
N ASN A 186 9.21 -8.97 -15.57
CA ASN A 186 9.37 -9.65 -16.88
C ASN A 186 9.52 -11.16 -16.72
N GLN A 187 10.24 -11.63 -15.72
CA GLN A 187 10.35 -13.06 -15.43
C GLN A 187 8.97 -13.67 -15.10
N LEU A 188 8.16 -12.99 -14.30
CA LEU A 188 6.81 -13.44 -14.00
C LEU A 188 5.92 -13.46 -15.26
N ILE A 189 5.95 -12.40 -16.08
CA ILE A 189 5.18 -12.33 -17.34
C ILE A 189 5.58 -13.48 -18.25
N ALA A 190 6.88 -13.72 -18.44
CA ALA A 190 7.37 -14.83 -19.27
C ALA A 190 6.89 -16.17 -18.75
N ALA A 191 6.97 -16.41 -17.43
CA ALA A 191 6.48 -17.62 -16.81
C ALA A 191 4.96 -17.81 -16.99
N LEU A 192 4.16 -16.77 -16.78
CA LEU A 192 2.70 -16.82 -16.96
C LEU A 192 2.29 -17.13 -18.41
N ARG A 193 3.07 -16.67 -19.40
CA ARG A 193 2.80 -16.94 -20.83
C ARG A 193 3.11 -18.39 -21.27
N THR A 194 3.82 -19.16 -20.44
CA THR A 194 4.15 -20.56 -20.73
C THR A 194 3.20 -21.55 -20.08
N LEU A 195 2.32 -21.09 -19.22
CA LEU A 195 1.32 -21.90 -18.51
C LEU A 195 -0.03 -21.88 -19.22
#